data_27aeb24adf735f238cde4e59180dd89c
#
_entry.id   27aeb24adf735f238cde4e59180dd89c
#
_cell.length_a   1.000
_cell.length_b   1.000
_cell.length_c   1.000
_cell.angle_alpha   90.00
_cell.angle_beta   90.00
_cell.angle_gamma   90.00
#
_symmetry.space_group_name_H-M   'P 1'
#
loop_
_entity.id
_entity.type
_entity.pdbx_description
1 polymer ?
#
loop_
_entity_poly.entity_id
_entity_poly.type
_entity_poly.pdbx_seq_one_letter_code
_entity_poly.pdbx_strand_id
1 'polypeptide(L)'
;MDRSKMISQLEDPSEVFDFLVIGGGATGIGIALDASTRGYRVALFEQSDFTKGTSSRSTKLVHGGVRYLAQGDVSLVLEALRERGLLRQNAPHLVKDQTFLIPCYRWWEGPFYTIGLILYDVMAGKLGLGRSVCIGPKRALRTIPMLRPKGMTAGVLYHDGQFDDSRLAINMVRSSIDAGACILNLSLIHISEPTRLRRI
;
A
#
# COMPACT_ATOMS: atom_id res chain seq x y z
N MET A 1 20.84 3.78 -10.51
CA MET A 1 20.01 4.18 -11.66
C MET A 1 20.85 5.01 -12.60
N ASP A 2 21.16 4.51 -13.76
CA ASP A 2 21.84 5.26 -14.81
C ASP A 2 20.83 5.56 -15.93
N ARG A 3 20.30 6.80 -15.95
CA ARG A 3 19.29 7.21 -16.92
C ARG A 3 19.80 7.18 -18.35
N SER A 4 21.07 7.56 -18.55
CA SER A 4 21.68 7.60 -19.91
C SER A 4 21.76 6.19 -20.49
N LYS A 5 22.17 5.22 -19.67
CA LYS A 5 22.20 3.80 -20.07
C LYS A 5 20.81 3.28 -20.44
N MET A 6 19.78 3.63 -19.66
CA MET A 6 18.41 3.20 -19.97
C MET A 6 17.89 3.82 -21.26
N ILE A 7 18.20 5.11 -21.52
CA ILE A 7 17.84 5.77 -22.78
C ILE A 7 18.54 5.08 -23.96
N SER A 8 19.86 4.83 -23.87
CA SER A 8 20.60 4.14 -24.93
C SER A 8 20.03 2.75 -25.22
N GLN A 9 19.60 2.03 -24.18
CA GLN A 9 18.97 0.72 -24.34
C GLN A 9 17.61 0.81 -25.08
N LEU A 10 16.84 1.87 -24.84
CA LEU A 10 15.55 2.09 -25.50
C LEU A 10 15.69 2.57 -26.96
N GLU A 11 16.80 3.23 -27.26
CA GLU A 11 17.12 3.72 -28.62
C GLU A 11 17.78 2.66 -29.49
N ASP A 12 18.19 1.55 -28.92
CA ASP A 12 18.77 0.44 -29.67
C ASP A 12 17.67 -0.36 -30.39
N PRO A 13 17.61 -0.32 -31.74
CA PRO A 13 16.57 -1.03 -32.48
C PRO A 13 16.70 -2.58 -32.42
N SER A 14 17.79 -3.10 -31.90
CA SER A 14 17.99 -4.55 -31.69
C SER A 14 17.35 -5.03 -30.36
N GLU A 15 17.05 -4.09 -29.45
CA GLU A 15 16.45 -4.39 -28.17
C GLU A 15 14.93 -4.63 -28.33
N VAL A 16 14.47 -5.79 -27.89
CA VAL A 16 13.05 -6.16 -27.90
C VAL A 16 12.58 -6.33 -26.46
N PHE A 17 11.49 -5.67 -26.13
CA PHE A 17 10.83 -5.79 -24.82
C PHE A 17 9.60 -6.68 -24.92
N ASP A 18 9.39 -7.57 -23.93
CA ASP A 18 8.22 -8.40 -23.79
C ASP A 18 7.00 -7.60 -23.30
N PHE A 19 7.27 -6.62 -22.41
CA PHE A 19 6.25 -5.76 -21.83
C PHE A 19 6.62 -4.28 -21.93
N LEU A 20 5.64 -3.50 -22.37
CA LEU A 20 5.68 -2.04 -22.34
C LEU A 20 4.63 -1.55 -21.34
N VAL A 21 5.08 -0.97 -20.23
CA VAL A 21 4.22 -0.47 -19.16
C VAL A 21 4.16 1.05 -19.21
N ILE A 22 2.96 1.61 -19.29
CA ILE A 22 2.74 3.06 -19.32
C ILE A 22 2.10 3.49 -18.00
N GLY A 23 2.84 4.29 -17.24
CA GLY A 23 2.45 4.83 -15.95
C GLY A 23 3.27 4.28 -14.78
N GLY A 24 3.88 5.19 -14.02
CA GLY A 24 4.73 4.92 -12.87
C GLY A 24 4.00 5.05 -11.53
N GLY A 25 2.73 4.67 -11.47
CA GLY A 25 1.98 4.47 -10.24
C GLY A 25 2.22 3.09 -9.63
N ALA A 26 1.63 2.79 -8.47
CA ALA A 26 1.81 1.52 -7.76
C ALA A 26 1.52 0.29 -8.65
N THR A 27 0.46 0.35 -9.47
CA THR A 27 0.09 -0.74 -10.38
C THR A 27 1.14 -0.98 -11.45
N GLY A 28 1.56 0.07 -12.17
CA GLY A 28 2.55 -0.07 -13.24
C GLY A 28 3.91 -0.52 -12.71
N ILE A 29 4.35 0.05 -11.60
CA ILE A 29 5.61 -0.36 -10.94
C ILE A 29 5.50 -1.82 -10.46
N GLY A 30 4.33 -2.23 -9.92
CA GLY A 30 4.09 -3.62 -9.51
C GLY A 30 4.16 -4.60 -10.68
N ILE A 31 3.56 -4.26 -11.81
CA ILE A 31 3.64 -5.06 -13.04
C ILE A 31 5.08 -5.16 -13.53
N ALA A 32 5.81 -4.04 -13.55
CA ALA A 32 7.21 -4.03 -13.98
C ALA A 32 8.09 -4.91 -13.09
N LEU A 33 7.88 -4.84 -11.77
CA LEU A 33 8.61 -5.66 -10.81
C LEU A 33 8.31 -7.15 -11.00
N ASP A 34 7.03 -7.52 -11.03
CA ASP A 34 6.62 -8.93 -11.17
C ASP A 34 7.12 -9.53 -12.48
N ALA A 35 6.94 -8.83 -13.60
CA ALA A 35 7.39 -9.30 -14.89
C ALA A 35 8.92 -9.42 -14.97
N SER A 36 9.67 -8.42 -14.49
CA SER A 36 11.15 -8.47 -14.52
C SER A 36 11.73 -9.57 -13.63
N THR A 37 11.13 -9.81 -12.46
CA THR A 37 11.57 -10.91 -11.57
C THR A 37 11.25 -12.29 -12.15
N ARG A 38 10.32 -12.39 -13.10
CA ARG A 38 10.04 -13.62 -13.88
C ARG A 38 10.94 -13.77 -15.10
N GLY A 39 11.88 -12.84 -15.33
CA GLY A 39 12.82 -12.89 -16.43
C GLY A 39 12.33 -12.26 -17.75
N TYR A 40 11.18 -11.59 -17.75
CA TYR A 40 10.73 -10.84 -18.92
C TYR A 40 11.48 -9.52 -19.06
N ARG A 41 11.67 -9.10 -20.29
CA ARG A 41 12.28 -7.80 -20.63
C ARG A 41 11.18 -6.73 -20.57
N VAL A 42 11.31 -5.80 -19.65
CA VAL A 42 10.27 -4.80 -19.34
C VAL A 42 10.80 -3.40 -19.55
N ALA A 43 10.02 -2.58 -20.27
CA ALA A 43 10.19 -1.13 -20.31
C ALA A 43 8.99 -0.45 -19.64
N LEU A 44 9.25 0.48 -18.70
CA LEU A 44 8.22 1.30 -18.07
C LEU A 44 8.48 2.79 -18.30
N PHE A 45 7.44 3.50 -18.70
CA PHE A 45 7.47 4.95 -18.91
C PHE A 45 6.48 5.66 -18.02
N GLU A 46 6.95 6.69 -17.31
CA GLU A 46 6.13 7.62 -16.55
C GLU A 46 6.34 9.05 -17.10
N GLN A 47 5.25 9.71 -17.43
CA GLN A 47 5.31 11.06 -18.00
C GLN A 47 5.79 12.11 -17.02
N SER A 48 5.50 11.92 -15.74
CA SER A 48 5.88 12.82 -14.64
C SER A 48 6.88 12.12 -13.73
N ASP A 49 6.92 12.48 -12.47
CA ASP A 49 7.67 11.70 -11.48
C ASP A 49 6.85 10.50 -10.99
N PHE A 50 7.55 9.47 -10.51
CA PHE A 50 6.90 8.26 -10.00
C PHE A 50 5.89 8.61 -8.91
N THR A 51 4.76 7.91 -8.92
CA THR A 51 3.68 8.04 -7.94
C THR A 51 3.05 9.44 -7.83
N LYS A 52 3.23 10.33 -8.77
CA LYS A 52 2.67 11.69 -8.73
C LYS A 52 1.14 11.72 -8.54
N GLY A 53 0.44 10.69 -8.98
CA GLY A 53 -1.01 10.53 -8.85
C GLY A 53 -1.44 10.00 -7.47
N THR A 54 -2.42 9.12 -7.47
CA THR A 54 -3.05 8.52 -6.27
C THR A 54 -2.08 7.74 -5.40
N SER A 55 -1.07 7.12 -6.00
CA SER A 55 -0.16 6.18 -5.31
C SER A 55 0.73 6.84 -4.24
N SER A 56 0.86 8.16 -4.21
CA SER A 56 1.54 8.91 -3.13
C SER A 56 0.57 9.66 -2.22
N ARG A 57 -0.72 9.58 -2.49
CA ARG A 57 -1.78 10.33 -1.79
C ARG A 57 -2.74 9.42 -1.04
N SER A 58 -2.27 8.24 -0.65
CA SER A 58 -3.03 7.30 0.16
C SER A 58 -3.10 7.74 1.62
N THR A 59 -3.89 7.06 2.42
CA THR A 59 -3.94 7.27 3.88
C THR A 59 -2.69 6.78 4.61
N LYS A 60 -1.69 6.29 3.89
CA LYS A 60 -0.45 5.68 4.42
C LYS A 60 -0.72 4.44 5.29
N LEU A 61 -1.83 3.78 5.05
CA LEU A 61 -2.22 2.56 5.76
C LEU A 61 -2.32 1.39 4.78
N VAL A 62 -1.68 0.29 5.13
CA VAL A 62 -1.92 -1.01 4.53
C VAL A 62 -2.72 -1.83 5.53
N HIS A 63 -4.00 -2.00 5.22
CA HIS A 63 -4.97 -2.56 6.16
C HIS A 63 -5.81 -3.66 5.53
N GLY A 64 -6.31 -4.58 6.36
CA GLY A 64 -7.18 -5.66 5.92
C GLY A 64 -8.64 -5.24 5.71
N GLY A 65 -8.96 -3.95 5.84
CA GLY A 65 -10.29 -3.44 5.50
C GLY A 65 -11.39 -3.89 6.47
N VAL A 66 -11.22 -3.69 7.76
CA VAL A 66 -12.18 -4.09 8.81
C VAL A 66 -13.63 -3.65 8.54
N ARG A 67 -13.83 -2.58 7.76
CA ARG A 67 -15.16 -2.13 7.33
C ARG A 67 -15.88 -3.15 6.44
N TYR A 68 -15.14 -3.83 5.58
CA TYR A 68 -15.72 -4.83 4.66
C TYR A 68 -16.18 -6.08 5.41
N LEU A 69 -15.55 -6.37 6.56
CA LEU A 69 -16.04 -7.42 7.45
C LEU A 69 -17.46 -7.13 7.94
N ALA A 70 -17.75 -5.88 8.31
CA ALA A 70 -19.09 -5.45 8.71
C ALA A 70 -20.10 -5.49 7.54
N GLN A 71 -19.65 -5.49 6.29
CA GLN A 71 -20.47 -5.63 5.10
C GLN A 71 -20.64 -7.09 4.64
N GLY A 72 -19.97 -8.04 5.32
CA GLY A 72 -20.02 -9.46 5.00
C GLY A 72 -19.06 -9.91 3.89
N ASP A 73 -18.20 -9.02 3.39
CA ASP A 73 -17.21 -9.37 2.36
C ASP A 73 -15.94 -9.98 2.99
N VAL A 74 -16.07 -11.22 3.41
CA VAL A 74 -15.02 -11.99 4.08
C VAL A 74 -13.85 -12.29 3.13
N SER A 75 -14.13 -12.53 1.84
CA SER A 75 -13.10 -12.88 0.87
C SER A 75 -12.11 -11.73 0.65
N LEU A 76 -12.62 -10.52 0.49
CA LEU A 76 -11.81 -9.32 0.33
C LEU A 76 -10.96 -9.04 1.59
N VAL A 77 -11.52 -9.28 2.77
CA VAL A 77 -10.77 -9.11 4.03
C VAL A 77 -9.63 -10.12 4.15
N LEU A 78 -9.86 -11.39 3.82
CA LEU A 78 -8.82 -12.43 3.84
C LEU A 78 -7.68 -12.11 2.87
N GLU A 79 -8.01 -11.70 1.65
CA GLU A 79 -7.03 -11.29 0.64
C GLU A 79 -6.21 -10.08 1.13
N ALA A 80 -6.88 -9.03 1.59
CA ALA A 80 -6.21 -7.83 2.08
C ALA A 80 -5.32 -8.09 3.30
N LEU A 81 -5.73 -8.96 4.23
CA LEU A 81 -4.91 -9.37 5.38
C LEU A 81 -3.67 -10.16 4.96
N ARG A 82 -3.81 -11.04 3.95
CA ARG A 82 -2.70 -11.79 3.37
C ARG A 82 -1.70 -10.84 2.70
N GLU A 83 -2.17 -9.96 1.84
CA GLU A 83 -1.32 -9.00 1.12
C GLU A 83 -0.61 -8.04 2.09
N ARG A 84 -1.30 -7.55 3.13
CA ARG A 84 -0.70 -6.76 4.20
C ARG A 84 0.46 -7.50 4.86
N GLY A 85 0.24 -8.76 5.20
CA GLY A 85 1.24 -9.59 5.86
C GLY A 85 2.44 -9.88 4.97
N LEU A 86 2.22 -10.19 3.70
CA LEU A 86 3.26 -10.40 2.69
C LEU A 86 4.08 -9.12 2.48
N LEU A 87 3.41 -7.97 2.38
CA LEU A 87 4.09 -6.69 2.23
C LEU A 87 5.01 -6.40 3.43
N ARG A 88 4.55 -6.69 4.66
CA ARG A 88 5.39 -6.55 5.87
C ARG A 88 6.59 -7.48 5.84
N GLN A 89 6.43 -8.73 5.36
CA GLN A 89 7.52 -9.67 5.23
C GLN A 89 8.54 -9.25 4.16
N ASN A 90 8.06 -8.79 3.02
CA ASN A 90 8.89 -8.39 1.88
C ASN A 90 9.58 -7.04 2.07
N ALA A 91 8.95 -6.13 2.83
CA ALA A 91 9.44 -4.77 3.05
C ALA A 91 9.36 -4.36 4.54
N PRO A 92 10.02 -5.09 5.47
CA PRO A 92 9.90 -4.84 6.92
C PRO A 92 10.44 -3.47 7.34
N HIS A 93 11.32 -2.87 6.54
CA HIS A 93 11.87 -1.53 6.76
C HIS A 93 10.91 -0.40 6.36
N LEU A 94 9.84 -0.71 5.64
CA LEU A 94 8.86 0.25 5.14
C LEU A 94 7.51 0.15 5.84
N VAL A 95 7.14 -1.05 6.29
CA VAL A 95 5.84 -1.32 6.92
C VAL A 95 6.02 -1.45 8.42
N LYS A 96 5.28 -0.64 9.17
CA LYS A 96 5.28 -0.63 10.64
C LYS A 96 3.94 -1.09 11.18
N ASP A 97 3.97 -1.77 12.32
CA ASP A 97 2.75 -2.10 13.06
C ASP A 97 2.23 -0.84 13.75
N GLN A 98 1.02 -0.46 13.43
CA GLN A 98 0.35 0.71 14.00
C GLN A 98 -0.84 0.27 14.85
N THR A 99 -0.85 0.71 16.09
CA THR A 99 -2.00 0.50 16.98
C THR A 99 -3.05 1.57 16.74
N PHE A 100 -4.30 1.13 16.63
CA PHE A 100 -5.47 1.98 16.52
C PHE A 100 -6.37 1.80 17.72
N LEU A 101 -7.14 2.83 18.05
CA LEU A 101 -8.12 2.80 19.12
C LEU A 101 -9.48 3.23 18.58
N ILE A 102 -10.49 2.39 18.79
CA ILE A 102 -11.89 2.73 18.54
C ILE A 102 -12.51 3.16 19.86
N PRO A 103 -12.88 4.44 20.04
CA PRO A 103 -13.56 4.89 21.25
C PRO A 103 -15.02 4.44 21.24
N CYS A 104 -15.48 3.86 22.33
CA CYS A 104 -16.85 3.37 22.51
C CYS A 104 -17.61 4.26 23.49
N TYR A 105 -18.79 4.69 23.09
CA TYR A 105 -19.65 5.57 23.89
C TYR A 105 -20.96 4.90 24.29
N ARG A 106 -21.34 3.82 23.62
CA ARG A 106 -22.49 2.99 23.99
C ARG A 106 -22.02 1.70 24.64
N TRP A 107 -22.79 1.16 25.55
CA TRP A 107 -22.43 -0.03 26.31
C TRP A 107 -22.19 -1.26 25.45
N TRP A 108 -22.85 -1.40 24.31
CA TRP A 108 -22.76 -2.54 23.40
C TRP A 108 -21.60 -2.43 22.39
N GLU A 109 -21.07 -1.20 22.14
CA GLU A 109 -20.01 -0.96 21.14
C GLU A 109 -18.72 -1.69 21.48
N GLY A 110 -18.32 -1.67 22.76
CA GLY A 110 -17.13 -2.36 23.22
C GLY A 110 -17.13 -3.87 22.90
N PRO A 111 -18.13 -4.64 23.37
CA PRO A 111 -18.29 -6.05 23.01
C PRO A 111 -18.39 -6.28 21.49
N PHE A 112 -19.19 -5.51 20.78
CA PHE A 112 -19.40 -5.65 19.34
C PHE A 112 -18.11 -5.51 18.54
N TYR A 113 -17.37 -4.40 18.74
CA TYR A 113 -16.10 -4.20 18.05
C TYR A 113 -15.04 -5.19 18.47
N THR A 114 -15.02 -5.60 19.74
CA THR A 114 -14.05 -6.57 20.23
C THR A 114 -14.24 -7.94 19.54
N ILE A 115 -15.46 -8.43 19.45
CA ILE A 115 -15.75 -9.71 18.77
C ILE A 115 -15.36 -9.62 17.28
N GLY A 116 -15.76 -8.55 16.58
CA GLY A 116 -15.44 -8.36 15.17
C GLY A 116 -13.93 -8.29 14.92
N LEU A 117 -13.18 -7.60 15.79
CA LEU A 117 -11.73 -7.46 15.66
C LEU A 117 -10.97 -8.72 16.08
N ILE A 118 -11.47 -9.51 17.04
CA ILE A 118 -10.92 -10.84 17.34
C ILE A 118 -11.07 -11.75 16.12
N LEU A 119 -12.24 -11.76 15.46
CA LEU A 119 -12.44 -12.49 14.21
C LEU A 119 -11.46 -12.07 13.13
N TYR A 120 -11.26 -10.75 12.98
CA TYR A 120 -10.27 -10.17 12.07
C TYR A 120 -8.84 -10.64 12.38
N ASP A 121 -8.46 -10.71 13.67
CA ASP A 121 -7.14 -11.20 14.09
C ASP A 121 -6.97 -12.69 13.78
N VAL A 122 -8.03 -13.49 14.01
CA VAL A 122 -8.04 -14.93 13.67
C VAL A 122 -7.89 -15.13 12.16
N MET A 123 -8.57 -14.33 11.35
CA MET A 123 -8.47 -14.36 9.88
C MET A 123 -7.07 -14.02 9.39
N ALA A 124 -6.36 -13.10 10.07
CA ALA A 124 -4.97 -12.76 9.77
C ALA A 124 -3.98 -13.90 10.07
N GLY A 125 -4.31 -14.81 10.98
CA GLY A 125 -3.53 -15.97 11.34
C GLY A 125 -2.07 -15.62 11.68
N LYS A 126 -1.13 -16.32 11.05
CA LYS A 126 0.33 -16.09 11.26
C LYS A 126 0.83 -14.73 10.74
N LEU A 127 0.06 -14.06 9.90
CA LEU A 127 0.36 -12.75 9.33
C LEU A 127 -0.24 -11.60 10.16
N GLY A 128 -0.80 -11.90 11.34
CA GLY A 128 -1.32 -10.92 12.29
C GLY A 128 -0.25 -9.96 12.80
N LEU A 129 -0.66 -8.71 13.06
CA LEU A 129 0.23 -7.66 13.57
C LEU A 129 0.12 -7.47 15.10
N GLY A 130 -0.90 -8.03 15.71
CA GLY A 130 -1.15 -7.94 17.15
C GLY A 130 -2.52 -8.48 17.50
N ARG A 131 -2.86 -8.45 18.79
CA ARG A 131 -4.16 -8.88 19.29
C ARG A 131 -5.04 -7.70 19.63
N SER A 132 -6.29 -7.78 19.22
CA SER A 132 -7.31 -6.80 19.58
C SER A 132 -7.75 -6.97 21.03
N VAL A 133 -7.85 -5.86 21.76
CA VAL A 133 -8.14 -5.86 23.20
C VAL A 133 -9.11 -4.74 23.56
N CYS A 134 -10.16 -5.08 24.31
CA CYS A 134 -11.02 -4.09 24.92
C CYS A 134 -10.36 -3.50 26.18
N ILE A 135 -10.35 -2.18 26.28
CA ILE A 135 -9.76 -1.44 27.41
C ILE A 135 -10.79 -0.51 28.05
N GLY A 136 -10.64 -0.28 29.34
CA GLY A 136 -11.51 0.66 30.05
C GLY A 136 -11.26 2.13 29.66
N PRO A 137 -12.25 3.02 29.93
CA PRO A 137 -12.21 4.42 29.48
C PRO A 137 -11.00 5.20 30.00
N LYS A 138 -10.59 4.94 31.26
CA LYS A 138 -9.39 5.60 31.84
C LYS A 138 -8.10 5.28 31.06
N ARG A 139 -7.96 4.03 30.61
CA ARG A 139 -6.80 3.61 29.80
C ARG A 139 -6.88 4.18 28.40
N ALA A 140 -8.07 4.20 27.79
CA ALA A 140 -8.30 4.79 26.48
C ALA A 140 -7.91 6.28 26.43
N LEU A 141 -8.36 7.05 27.45
CA LEU A 141 -8.02 8.47 27.60
C LEU A 141 -6.53 8.72 27.87
N ARG A 142 -5.86 7.81 28.58
CA ARG A 142 -4.39 7.90 28.71
C ARG A 142 -3.66 7.62 27.40
N THR A 143 -4.18 6.72 26.58
CA THR A 143 -3.59 6.39 25.28
C THR A 143 -3.78 7.52 24.28
N ILE A 144 -4.98 8.12 24.23
CA ILE A 144 -5.30 9.26 23.36
C ILE A 144 -6.01 10.34 24.20
N PRO A 145 -5.27 11.32 24.73
CA PRO A 145 -5.83 12.35 25.63
C PRO A 145 -6.87 13.28 24.98
N MET A 146 -6.85 13.38 23.65
CA MET A 146 -7.76 14.24 22.89
C MET A 146 -9.16 13.66 22.72
N LEU A 147 -9.41 12.43 23.18
CA LEU A 147 -10.73 11.82 23.10
C LEU A 147 -11.71 12.52 24.07
N ARG A 148 -12.97 12.60 23.65
CA ARG A 148 -14.05 13.13 24.48
C ARG A 148 -14.28 12.21 25.69
N PRO A 149 -14.10 12.67 26.95
CA PRO A 149 -14.23 11.82 28.13
C PRO A 149 -15.69 11.47 28.46
N LYS A 150 -16.61 12.45 28.25
CA LYS A 150 -18.02 12.35 28.69
C LYS A 150 -18.74 11.25 27.90
N GLY A 151 -19.25 10.26 28.60
CA GLY A 151 -20.02 9.15 28.04
C GLY A 151 -19.19 8.02 27.45
N MET A 152 -17.86 8.06 27.56
CA MET A 152 -17.02 6.95 27.11
C MET A 152 -17.20 5.74 28.04
N THR A 153 -17.51 4.59 27.44
CA THR A 153 -17.73 3.32 28.17
C THR A 153 -16.50 2.39 28.07
N ALA A 154 -15.84 2.38 26.91
CA ALA A 154 -14.68 1.54 26.63
C ALA A 154 -13.84 2.12 25.48
N GLY A 155 -12.74 1.47 25.18
CA GLY A 155 -11.99 1.60 23.93
C GLY A 155 -11.58 0.22 23.43
N VAL A 156 -11.50 0.02 22.12
CA VAL A 156 -10.97 -1.22 21.56
C VAL A 156 -9.71 -0.92 20.78
N LEU A 157 -8.60 -1.52 21.23
CA LEU A 157 -7.32 -1.46 20.53
C LEU A 157 -7.27 -2.56 19.47
N TYR A 158 -6.76 -2.23 18.30
CA TYR A 158 -6.45 -3.19 17.25
C TYR A 158 -5.19 -2.74 16.48
N HIS A 159 -4.66 -3.62 15.63
CA HIS A 159 -3.41 -3.40 14.94
C HIS A 159 -3.59 -3.50 13.44
N ASP A 160 -3.00 -2.55 12.73
CA ASP A 160 -2.94 -2.56 11.27
C ASP A 160 -1.59 -2.03 10.78
N GLY A 161 -1.32 -2.08 9.48
CA GLY A 161 -0.04 -1.64 8.94
C GLY A 161 -0.03 -0.15 8.59
N GLN A 162 1.05 0.53 8.91
CA GLN A 162 1.38 1.85 8.41
C GLN A 162 2.60 1.77 7.50
N PHE A 163 2.60 2.51 6.40
CA PHE A 163 3.71 2.56 5.47
C PHE A 163 3.84 3.93 4.80
N ASP A 164 4.99 4.18 4.19
CA ASP A 164 5.20 5.31 3.29
C ASP A 164 5.02 4.81 1.85
N ASP A 165 3.91 5.18 1.21
CA ASP A 165 3.54 4.73 -0.12
C ASP A 165 4.52 5.17 -1.20
N SER A 166 5.01 6.41 -1.14
CA SER A 166 5.99 6.93 -2.10
C SER A 166 7.33 6.20 -1.96
N ARG A 167 7.76 5.99 -0.72
CA ARG A 167 9.01 5.29 -0.43
C ARG A 167 8.94 3.82 -0.83
N LEU A 168 7.80 3.16 -0.61
CA LEU A 168 7.57 1.80 -1.08
C LEU A 168 7.69 1.73 -2.60
N ALA A 169 7.02 2.61 -3.32
CA ALA A 169 7.05 2.62 -4.78
C ALA A 169 8.46 2.86 -5.32
N ILE A 170 9.24 3.78 -4.75
CA ILE A 170 10.63 3.99 -5.16
C ILE A 170 11.50 2.76 -4.88
N ASN A 171 11.28 2.05 -3.78
CA ASN A 171 11.98 0.79 -3.53
C ASN A 171 11.60 -0.29 -4.56
N MET A 172 10.32 -0.38 -4.94
CA MET A 172 9.88 -1.28 -6.00
C MET A 172 10.51 -0.93 -7.36
N VAL A 173 10.61 0.36 -7.71
CA VAL A 173 11.31 0.83 -8.91
C VAL A 173 12.77 0.36 -8.89
N ARG A 174 13.48 0.53 -7.77
CA ARG A 174 14.86 0.08 -7.64
C ARG A 174 14.98 -1.43 -7.81
N SER A 175 14.12 -2.19 -7.13
CA SER A 175 14.11 -3.66 -7.27
C SER A 175 13.80 -4.11 -8.70
N SER A 176 12.92 -3.41 -9.41
CA SER A 176 12.64 -3.70 -10.82
C SER A 176 13.86 -3.47 -11.72
N ILE A 177 14.60 -2.38 -11.47
CA ILE A 177 15.84 -2.08 -12.20
C ILE A 177 16.91 -3.11 -11.88
N ASP A 178 17.06 -3.50 -10.61
CA ASP A 178 18.01 -4.53 -10.19
C ASP A 178 17.66 -5.89 -10.82
N ALA A 179 16.37 -6.13 -11.12
CA ALA A 179 15.88 -7.29 -11.88
C ALA A 179 15.96 -7.12 -13.42
N GLY A 180 16.55 -6.03 -13.92
CA GLY A 180 16.80 -5.81 -15.33
C GLY A 180 15.75 -5.01 -16.09
N ALA A 181 14.72 -4.44 -15.42
CA ALA A 181 13.75 -3.59 -16.09
C ALA A 181 14.35 -2.21 -16.47
N CYS A 182 13.95 -1.72 -17.65
CA CYS A 182 14.24 -0.38 -18.11
C CYS A 182 13.12 0.57 -17.67
N ILE A 183 13.38 1.46 -16.71
CA ILE A 183 12.33 2.31 -16.11
C ILE A 183 12.71 3.79 -16.20
N LEU A 184 11.87 4.55 -16.90
CA LEU A 184 12.05 6.00 -17.06
C LEU A 184 10.85 6.78 -16.52
N ASN A 185 11.12 7.73 -15.62
CA ASN A 185 10.20 8.81 -15.31
C ASN A 185 10.50 10.04 -16.17
N LEU A 186 9.68 11.08 -16.10
CA LEU A 186 9.83 12.33 -16.87
C LEU A 186 10.06 12.02 -18.36
N SER A 187 9.30 11.05 -18.88
CA SER A 187 9.48 10.58 -20.25
C SER A 187 9.11 11.65 -21.26
N LEU A 188 9.81 11.64 -22.39
CA LEU A 188 9.66 12.62 -23.47
C LEU A 188 8.35 12.47 -24.28
N ILE A 189 7.39 11.68 -23.83
CA ILE A 189 6.10 11.49 -24.53
C ILE A 189 5.41 12.82 -24.83
N HIS A 190 5.58 13.84 -24.00
CA HIS A 190 5.04 15.18 -24.29
C HIS A 190 5.85 15.97 -25.32
N ILE A 191 7.12 15.61 -25.53
CA ILE A 191 8.01 16.33 -26.43
C ILE A 191 7.93 15.76 -27.83
N SER A 192 7.70 14.46 -27.96
CA SER A 192 7.54 13.79 -29.26
C SER A 192 6.17 14.01 -29.89
N GLU A 193 5.14 14.43 -29.14
CA GLU A 193 3.82 14.78 -29.69
C GLU A 193 3.33 16.16 -29.19
N PRO A 194 4.03 17.26 -29.48
CA PRO A 194 3.66 18.60 -28.98
C PRO A 194 2.34 19.13 -29.57
N THR A 195 1.80 18.51 -30.62
CA THR A 195 0.62 18.98 -31.35
C THR A 195 -0.67 18.27 -30.94
N ARG A 196 -0.60 17.22 -30.15
CA ARG A 196 -1.83 16.55 -29.68
C ARG A 196 -2.44 17.34 -28.54
N LEU A 197 -3.44 18.17 -28.88
CA LEU A 197 -4.28 18.87 -27.90
C LEU A 197 -4.80 17.87 -26.86
N ARG A 198 -4.49 18.10 -25.60
CA ARG A 198 -5.13 17.40 -24.47
C ARG A 198 -6.62 17.77 -24.48
N ARG A 199 -7.42 16.99 -25.18
CA ARG A 199 -8.86 16.96 -24.93
C ARG A 199 -9.09 15.93 -23.81
N ILE A 200 -9.40 16.47 -22.67
CA ILE A 200 -10.03 15.75 -21.55
C ILE A 200 -11.52 15.73 -21.83
#